data_97c80cbce53ad60d05707096c4f22c52
#
_entry.id   97c80cbce53ad60d05707096c4f22c52
#
_cell.length_a   1.000
_cell.length_b   1.000
_cell.length_c   1.000
_cell.angle_alpha   90.00
_cell.angle_beta   90.00
_cell.angle_gamma   90.00
#
_symmetry.space_group_name_H-M   'P 1'
#
loop_
_entity.id
_entity.type
_entity.pdbx_description
1 polymer ?
#
loop_
_entity_poly.entity_id
_entity_poly.type
_entity_poly.pdbx_seq_one_letter_code
_entity_poly.pdbx_strand_id
1 'polypeptide(L)'
;DVAPSRGLGDVYKRQALKRMLPDNYPYTVRVVSDILESNGSSSMATVCAGTLALMDAGIPIKKPVTGIAMGLITDNEKYAVLSDILGDEDHLGDMDFKVTGTVDGITATQMDIKVDGLPYEILEKALDQARRGRLHIMNIIKETLPEPRPDLKPHAPRMVTLTVDKDQIGAIIGPGGKIIQDIQEKSGAVIVIEEVGNQGIVDIAATNAESIEIAVARIK
;
A
#
# COMPACT_ATOMS: atom_id res chain seq x y z
N ASP A 1 -12.13 -10.07 8.60
CA ASP A 1 -11.36 -11.23 9.10
C ASP A 1 -10.10 -10.73 9.77
N VAL A 2 -10.04 -10.91 11.10
CA VAL A 2 -8.90 -10.53 11.92
C VAL A 2 -7.93 -11.71 11.91
N ALA A 3 -6.81 -11.58 11.20
CA ALA A 3 -5.73 -12.55 11.29
C ALA A 3 -5.19 -12.61 12.72
N PRO A 4 -4.82 -13.79 13.23
CA PRO A 4 -4.42 -13.99 14.62
C PRO A 4 -3.15 -13.21 14.96
N SER A 5 -3.12 -12.67 16.19
CA SER A 5 -1.98 -12.05 16.92
C SER A 5 -0.99 -11.27 16.05
N ARG A 6 -1.35 -10.07 15.66
CA ARG A 6 -0.40 -9.13 15.06
C ARG A 6 0.41 -8.48 16.16
N GLY A 7 1.71 -8.77 16.21
CA GLY A 7 2.64 -8.05 17.09
C GLY A 7 2.63 -6.53 16.79
N LEU A 8 3.10 -5.73 17.73
CA LEU A 8 3.22 -4.26 17.59
C LEU A 8 3.85 -3.84 16.24
N GLY A 9 4.78 -4.64 15.72
CA GLY A 9 5.42 -4.44 14.43
C GLY A 9 4.46 -4.39 13.24
N ASP A 10 3.35 -5.14 13.24
CA ASP A 10 2.38 -5.12 12.15
C ASP A 10 1.44 -3.92 12.22
N VAL A 11 1.17 -3.43 13.42
CA VAL A 11 0.29 -2.28 13.63
C VAL A 11 0.86 -1.01 12.99
N TYR A 12 2.12 -0.67 13.27
CA TYR A 12 2.69 0.56 12.74
C TYR A 12 3.06 0.48 11.24
N LYS A 13 3.45 -0.70 10.73
CA LYS A 13 3.62 -0.93 9.28
C LYS A 13 2.31 -0.65 8.54
N ARG A 14 1.20 -1.18 9.06
CA ARG A 14 -0.14 -0.90 8.54
C ARG A 14 -0.50 0.58 8.64
N GLN A 15 -0.22 1.23 9.77
CA GLN A 15 -0.47 2.67 9.97
C GLN A 15 0.32 3.51 8.96
N ALA A 16 1.59 3.15 8.70
CA ALA A 16 2.44 3.85 7.76
C ALA A 16 1.85 3.89 6.35
N LEU A 17 1.35 2.75 5.84
CA LEU A 17 0.91 2.60 4.45
C LEU A 17 -0.59 2.85 4.26
N LYS A 18 -1.45 2.45 5.22
CA LYS A 18 -2.91 2.51 5.08
C LYS A 18 -3.42 3.92 4.75
N ARG A 19 -2.82 4.96 5.37
CA ARG A 19 -3.24 6.36 5.15
C ARG A 19 -2.94 6.86 3.74
N MET A 20 -2.06 6.19 3.03
CA MET A 20 -1.66 6.54 1.66
C MET A 20 -2.55 5.89 0.60
N LEU A 21 -3.36 4.91 0.96
CA LEU A 21 -4.33 4.34 0.04
C LEU A 21 -5.42 5.36 -0.32
N PRO A 22 -5.96 5.32 -1.54
CA PRO A 22 -7.10 6.15 -1.93
C PRO A 22 -8.32 5.82 -1.06
N ASP A 23 -9.12 6.84 -0.74
CA ASP A 23 -10.26 6.66 0.17
C ASP A 23 -11.38 5.77 -0.43
N ASN A 24 -11.60 5.87 -1.74
CA ASN A 24 -12.63 5.14 -2.48
C ASN A 24 -12.01 4.12 -3.47
N TYR A 25 -10.96 3.41 -3.06
CA TYR A 25 -10.35 2.40 -3.91
C TYR A 25 -11.25 1.15 -3.99
N PRO A 26 -11.66 0.72 -5.21
CA PRO A 26 -12.68 -0.31 -5.38
C PRO A 26 -12.20 -1.72 -5.04
N TYR A 27 -10.91 -1.91 -4.83
CA TYR A 27 -10.33 -3.23 -4.58
C TYR A 27 -9.85 -3.39 -3.14
N THR A 28 -9.89 -4.62 -2.65
CA THR A 28 -9.21 -4.99 -1.41
C THR A 28 -7.71 -5.06 -1.65
N VAL A 29 -6.94 -4.35 -0.82
CA VAL A 29 -5.48 -4.33 -0.90
C VAL A 29 -4.90 -5.22 0.21
N ARG A 30 -4.13 -6.23 -0.19
CA ARG A 30 -3.35 -7.07 0.70
C ARG A 30 -1.87 -6.95 0.36
N VAL A 31 -1.08 -6.49 1.31
CA VAL A 31 0.39 -6.47 1.22
C VAL A 31 0.93 -7.64 2.02
N VAL A 32 1.70 -8.50 1.37
CA VAL A 32 2.40 -9.64 1.99
C VAL A 32 3.89 -9.37 1.93
N SER A 33 4.58 -9.54 3.05
CA SER A 33 6.02 -9.36 3.16
C SER A 33 6.64 -10.59 3.81
N ASP A 34 7.42 -11.32 3.04
CA ASP A 34 8.18 -12.47 3.49
C ASP A 34 9.65 -12.07 3.66
N ILE A 35 10.19 -12.22 4.85
CA ILE A 35 11.57 -11.88 5.18
C ILE A 35 12.40 -13.14 5.09
N LEU A 36 13.28 -13.21 4.10
CA LEU A 36 14.13 -14.36 3.86
C LEU A 36 15.44 -14.28 4.66
N GLU A 37 15.99 -13.06 4.79
CA GLU A 37 17.21 -12.78 5.54
C GLU A 37 17.20 -11.34 6.01
N SER A 38 17.72 -11.06 7.20
CA SER A 38 17.79 -9.72 7.76
C SER A 38 18.93 -9.58 8.77
N ASN A 39 19.66 -8.48 8.69
CA ASN A 39 20.57 -8.01 9.74
C ASN A 39 20.36 -6.51 9.98
N GLY A 40 19.13 -6.14 10.23
CA GLY A 40 18.69 -4.75 10.44
C GLY A 40 17.19 -4.74 10.58
N SER A 41 16.55 -3.59 10.35
CA SER A 41 15.11 -3.47 10.51
C SER A 41 14.31 -4.05 9.32
N SER A 42 13.96 -5.32 9.39
CA SER A 42 13.03 -5.97 8.46
C SER A 42 11.69 -5.22 8.34
N SER A 43 11.27 -4.58 9.41
CA SER A 43 10.04 -3.77 9.45
C SER A 43 10.10 -2.53 8.59
N MET A 44 11.23 -1.81 8.61
CA MET A 44 11.41 -0.62 7.78
C MET A 44 11.63 -0.99 6.33
N ALA A 45 12.35 -2.09 6.05
CA ALA A 45 12.43 -2.68 4.71
C ALA A 45 11.03 -3.02 4.17
N THR A 46 10.14 -3.63 5.00
CA THR A 46 8.75 -3.92 4.62
C THR A 46 7.95 -2.67 4.26
N VAL A 47 8.15 -1.55 4.96
CA VAL A 47 7.47 -0.27 4.62
C VAL A 47 7.93 0.24 3.26
N CYS A 48 9.23 0.24 3.00
CA CYS A 48 9.80 0.70 1.74
C CYS A 48 9.41 -0.23 0.56
N ALA A 49 9.55 -1.53 0.73
CA ALA A 49 9.15 -2.53 -0.26
C ALA A 49 7.64 -2.53 -0.50
N GLY A 50 6.82 -2.36 0.55
CA GLY A 50 5.38 -2.22 0.45
C GLY A 50 4.95 -0.99 -0.35
N THR A 51 5.64 0.13 -0.17
CA THR A 51 5.44 1.33 -0.99
C THR A 51 5.70 1.04 -2.47
N LEU A 52 6.85 0.43 -2.80
CA LEU A 52 7.19 0.06 -4.18
C LEU A 52 6.19 -0.94 -4.76
N ALA A 53 5.79 -1.95 -3.98
CA ALA A 53 4.82 -2.96 -4.41
C ALA A 53 3.44 -2.36 -4.72
N LEU A 54 2.96 -1.43 -3.90
CA LEU A 54 1.71 -0.70 -4.14
C LEU A 54 1.79 0.14 -5.42
N MET A 55 2.88 0.87 -5.59
CA MET A 55 3.12 1.69 -6.80
C MET A 55 3.25 0.84 -8.06
N ASP A 56 3.99 -0.26 -8.00
CA ASP A 56 4.15 -1.17 -9.15
C ASP A 56 2.89 -1.95 -9.49
N ALA A 57 2.02 -2.20 -8.52
CA ALA A 57 0.70 -2.80 -8.75
C ALA A 57 -0.30 -1.83 -9.43
N GLY A 58 0.05 -0.56 -9.60
CA GLY A 58 -0.84 0.45 -10.19
C GLY A 58 -1.87 0.99 -9.19
N ILE A 59 -1.60 0.88 -7.89
CA ILE A 59 -2.46 1.50 -6.87
C ILE A 59 -2.08 2.98 -6.75
N PRO A 60 -2.99 3.93 -6.99
CA PRO A 60 -2.70 5.36 -6.97
C PRO A 60 -2.58 5.86 -5.52
N ILE A 61 -1.52 5.45 -4.82
CA ILE A 61 -1.25 5.92 -3.47
C ILE A 61 -1.08 7.45 -3.44
N LYS A 62 -1.55 8.08 -2.36
CA LYS A 62 -1.50 9.54 -2.21
C LYS A 62 -0.05 10.06 -2.24
N LYS A 63 0.86 9.38 -1.55
CA LYS A 63 2.30 9.69 -1.51
C LYS A 63 3.09 8.43 -1.14
N PRO A 64 4.30 8.25 -1.67
CA PRO A 64 5.19 7.19 -1.21
C PRO A 64 5.64 7.42 0.23
N VAL A 65 5.85 6.32 0.94
CA VAL A 65 6.31 6.28 2.34
C VAL A 65 7.62 5.53 2.43
N THR A 66 8.54 6.06 3.19
CA THR A 66 9.78 5.39 3.57
C THR A 66 9.89 5.26 5.09
N GLY A 67 10.71 4.33 5.53
CA GLY A 67 10.99 4.11 6.94
C GLY A 67 12.47 3.90 7.20
N ILE A 68 12.91 4.27 8.41
CA ILE A 68 14.26 4.03 8.89
C ILE A 68 14.22 3.68 10.38
N ALA A 69 15.12 2.80 10.81
CA ALA A 69 15.33 2.48 12.21
C ALA A 69 16.55 3.27 12.73
N MET A 70 16.31 4.06 13.76
CA MET A 70 17.33 4.84 14.45
C MET A 70 17.71 4.14 15.74
N GLY A 71 18.96 4.27 16.14
CA GLY A 71 19.45 3.80 17.41
C GLY A 71 20.07 4.92 18.24
N LEU A 72 20.33 4.60 19.50
CA LEU A 72 21.06 5.46 20.41
C LEU A 72 22.06 4.60 21.19
N ILE A 73 23.26 5.10 21.34
CA ILE A 73 24.26 4.59 22.30
C ILE A 73 24.69 5.75 23.17
N THR A 74 24.66 5.55 24.47
CA THR A 74 25.12 6.55 25.47
C THR A 74 26.27 5.99 26.29
N ASP A 75 27.21 6.84 26.64
CA ASP A 75 28.28 6.55 27.54
C ASP A 75 28.56 7.80 28.39
N ASN A 76 28.09 7.84 29.64
CA ASN A 76 28.12 8.98 30.55
C ASN A 76 27.50 10.24 29.92
N GLU A 77 28.29 11.25 29.61
CA GLU A 77 27.84 12.51 28.99
C GLU A 77 27.88 12.47 27.44
N LYS A 78 28.37 11.39 26.86
CA LYS A 78 28.50 11.24 25.41
C LYS A 78 27.33 10.39 24.85
N TYR A 79 26.91 10.71 23.64
CA TYR A 79 25.91 9.92 22.94
C TYR A 79 26.16 9.92 21.43
N ALA A 80 25.69 8.89 20.78
CA ALA A 80 25.65 8.77 19.34
C ALA A 80 24.27 8.31 18.87
N VAL A 81 23.68 9.06 17.94
CA VAL A 81 22.46 8.64 17.25
C VAL A 81 22.87 7.89 15.99
N LEU A 82 22.39 6.66 15.86
CA LEU A 82 22.69 5.78 14.75
C LEU A 82 21.52 5.76 13.74
N SER A 83 21.83 5.57 12.46
CA SER A 83 20.84 5.43 11.39
C SER A 83 20.93 4.05 10.77
N ASP A 84 19.78 3.44 10.48
CA ASP A 84 19.67 2.11 9.85
C ASP A 84 20.41 1.04 10.68
N ILE A 85 19.99 0.90 11.92
CA ILE A 85 20.67 0.06 12.91
C ILE A 85 20.65 -1.42 12.55
N LEU A 86 21.76 -2.08 12.83
CA LEU A 86 21.91 -3.53 12.76
C LEU A 86 21.23 -4.23 13.94
N GLY A 87 21.06 -5.54 13.86
CA GLY A 87 20.47 -6.35 14.95
C GLY A 87 21.21 -6.21 16.28
N ASP A 88 22.55 -6.19 16.25
CA ASP A 88 23.36 -6.01 17.46
C ASP A 88 23.24 -4.57 18.03
N GLU A 89 23.13 -3.57 17.19
CA GLU A 89 22.91 -2.18 17.58
C GLU A 89 21.51 -1.96 18.17
N ASP A 90 20.49 -2.68 17.70
CA ASP A 90 19.19 -2.74 18.33
C ASP A 90 19.27 -3.42 19.70
N HIS A 91 19.90 -4.60 19.76
CA HIS A 91 19.93 -5.39 20.99
C HIS A 91 20.75 -4.75 22.12
N LEU A 92 21.90 -4.19 21.80
CA LEU A 92 22.87 -3.62 22.77
C LEU A 92 22.68 -2.11 22.96
N GLY A 93 21.96 -1.44 22.07
CA GLY A 93 21.75 0.00 22.13
C GLY A 93 20.74 0.42 23.18
N ASP A 94 20.66 1.70 23.43
CA ASP A 94 19.83 2.35 24.46
C ASP A 94 18.45 2.75 23.95
N MET A 95 18.27 2.78 22.63
CA MET A 95 16.99 3.09 21.97
C MET A 95 16.91 2.39 20.61
N ASP A 96 15.73 1.83 20.31
CA ASP A 96 15.26 1.49 18.96
C ASP A 96 14.11 2.44 18.59
N PHE A 97 14.31 3.27 17.58
CA PHE A 97 13.33 4.26 17.17
C PHE A 97 13.02 4.18 15.68
N LYS A 98 11.91 3.59 15.35
CA LYS A 98 11.43 3.42 13.96
C LYS A 98 10.58 4.61 13.57
N VAL A 99 10.96 5.27 12.48
CA VAL A 99 10.28 6.45 11.95
C VAL A 99 9.90 6.23 10.49
N THR A 100 8.62 6.32 10.19
CA THR A 100 8.09 6.24 8.82
C THR A 100 7.46 7.56 8.42
N GLY A 101 7.48 7.88 7.12
CA GLY A 101 6.84 9.10 6.62
C GLY A 101 7.01 9.34 5.13
N THR A 102 6.29 10.34 4.67
CA THR A 102 6.39 10.92 3.33
C THR A 102 7.45 12.02 3.30
N VAL A 103 7.56 12.73 2.19
CA VAL A 103 8.40 13.94 2.10
C VAL A 103 7.90 15.06 3.02
N ASP A 104 6.60 15.11 3.33
CA ASP A 104 5.98 16.20 4.07
C ASP A 104 6.00 15.99 5.59
N GLY A 105 5.99 14.72 6.03
CA GLY A 105 5.91 14.45 7.47
C GLY A 105 5.89 12.98 7.84
N ILE A 106 5.77 12.74 9.13
CA ILE A 106 5.76 11.41 9.74
C ILE A 106 4.37 10.79 9.61
N THR A 107 4.30 9.52 9.24
CA THR A 107 3.05 8.74 9.14
C THR A 107 2.86 7.77 10.31
N ALA A 108 3.96 7.22 10.83
CA ALA A 108 3.93 6.39 12.03
C ALA A 108 5.32 6.33 12.69
N THR A 109 5.33 6.10 14.00
CA THR A 109 6.54 5.90 14.78
C THR A 109 6.34 4.73 15.75
N GLN A 110 7.46 4.08 16.07
CA GLN A 110 7.56 3.16 17.20
C GLN A 110 8.89 3.41 17.89
N MET A 111 8.88 3.56 19.21
CA MET A 111 10.07 3.76 20.01
C MET A 111 10.11 2.75 21.14
N ASP A 112 11.26 2.14 21.34
CA ASP A 112 11.62 1.37 22.51
C ASP A 112 12.84 2.03 23.16
N ILE A 113 12.71 2.45 24.41
CA ILE A 113 13.75 3.13 25.20
C ILE A 113 14.19 2.17 26.29
N LYS A 114 15.48 1.90 26.36
CA LYS A 114 16.08 0.94 27.30
C LYS A 114 16.85 1.61 28.43
N VAL A 115 16.77 2.95 28.50
CA VAL A 115 17.39 3.79 29.54
C VAL A 115 16.34 4.60 30.29
N ASP A 116 16.68 5.09 31.47
CA ASP A 116 15.80 5.91 32.31
C ASP A 116 15.68 7.35 31.78
N GLY A 117 14.76 7.52 30.82
CA GLY A 117 14.47 8.80 30.20
C GLY A 117 15.34 9.10 28.98
N LEU A 118 14.81 9.97 28.11
CA LEU A 118 15.48 10.44 26.91
C LEU A 118 15.42 11.98 26.88
N PRO A 119 16.55 12.69 26.88
CA PRO A 119 16.58 14.13 26.73
C PRO A 119 15.94 14.58 25.40
N TYR A 120 15.15 15.66 25.44
CA TYR A 120 14.47 16.19 24.25
C TYR A 120 15.44 16.56 23.13
N GLU A 121 16.65 17.02 23.46
CA GLU A 121 17.68 17.34 22.46
C GLU A 121 18.13 16.11 21.66
N ILE A 122 18.22 14.96 22.32
CA ILE A 122 18.57 13.67 21.65
C ILE A 122 17.42 13.23 20.76
N LEU A 123 16.17 13.36 21.24
CA LEU A 123 14.98 13.03 20.45
C LEU A 123 14.86 13.91 19.20
N GLU A 124 15.07 15.23 19.34
CA GLU A 124 15.06 16.17 18.21
C GLU A 124 16.12 15.80 17.18
N LYS A 125 17.34 15.51 17.63
CA LYS A 125 18.43 15.07 16.76
C LYS A 125 18.12 13.76 16.06
N ALA A 126 17.53 12.79 16.77
CA ALA A 126 17.13 11.51 16.20
C ALA A 126 16.05 11.68 15.12
N LEU A 127 15.05 12.53 15.36
CA LEU A 127 14.00 12.85 14.39
C LEU A 127 14.55 13.56 13.14
N ASP A 128 15.45 14.54 13.32
CA ASP A 128 16.07 15.23 12.19
C ASP A 128 16.95 14.26 11.36
N GLN A 129 17.74 13.43 12.02
CA GLN A 129 18.57 12.43 11.37
C GLN A 129 17.70 11.37 10.66
N ALA A 130 16.61 10.92 11.27
CA ALA A 130 15.63 10.03 10.65
C ALA A 130 14.98 10.67 9.41
N ARG A 131 14.67 11.97 9.45
CA ARG A 131 14.17 12.71 8.29
C ARG A 131 15.16 12.67 7.13
N ARG A 132 16.42 12.95 7.37
CA ARG A 132 17.48 12.90 6.32
C ARG A 132 17.61 11.49 5.74
N GLY A 133 17.65 10.46 6.59
CA GLY A 133 17.71 9.07 6.16
C GLY A 133 16.50 8.66 5.32
N ARG A 134 15.28 8.99 5.76
CA ARG A 134 14.06 8.70 5.00
C ARG A 134 14.03 9.41 3.64
N LEU A 135 14.45 10.66 3.58
CA LEU A 135 14.52 11.40 2.30
C LEU A 135 15.57 10.82 1.35
N HIS A 136 16.71 10.34 1.87
CA HIS A 136 17.69 9.62 1.06
C HIS A 136 17.09 8.35 0.44
N ILE A 137 16.43 7.51 1.25
CA ILE A 137 15.75 6.31 0.76
C ILE A 137 14.64 6.66 -0.24
N MET A 138 13.88 7.75 0.03
CA MET A 138 12.83 8.23 -0.87
C MET A 138 13.37 8.60 -2.26
N ASN A 139 14.56 9.20 -2.34
CA ASN A 139 15.18 9.52 -3.63
C ASN A 139 15.49 8.25 -4.42
N ILE A 140 16.03 7.22 -3.76
CA ILE A 140 16.32 5.92 -4.40
C ILE A 140 15.01 5.24 -4.88
N ILE A 141 13.94 5.31 -4.08
CA ILE A 141 12.62 4.83 -4.51
C ILE A 141 12.16 5.56 -5.77
N LYS A 142 12.27 6.89 -5.80
CA LYS A 142 11.86 7.70 -6.96
C LYS A 142 12.72 7.49 -8.19
N GLU A 143 13.99 7.18 -8.04
CA GLU A 143 14.86 6.79 -9.16
C GLU A 143 14.43 5.46 -9.78
N THR A 144 13.92 4.54 -8.96
CA THR A 144 13.45 3.21 -9.38
C THR A 144 12.03 3.26 -9.96
N LEU A 145 11.13 3.95 -9.27
CA LEU A 145 9.72 4.10 -9.65
C LEU A 145 9.22 5.48 -9.19
N PRO A 146 9.26 6.50 -10.05
CA PRO A 146 8.96 7.89 -9.68
C PRO A 146 7.49 8.11 -9.29
N GLU A 147 6.58 7.37 -9.94
CA GLU A 147 5.13 7.46 -9.73
C GLU A 147 4.49 6.08 -9.78
N PRO A 148 3.31 5.89 -9.17
CA PRO A 148 2.54 4.67 -9.35
C PRO A 148 2.31 4.40 -10.84
N ARG A 149 2.30 3.12 -11.23
CA ARG A 149 1.94 2.77 -12.60
C ARG A 149 0.53 3.28 -12.92
N PRO A 150 0.28 3.72 -14.17
CA PRO A 150 -0.97 4.36 -14.54
C PRO A 150 -2.18 3.42 -14.51
N ASP A 151 -1.93 2.12 -14.49
CA ASP A 151 -2.97 1.09 -14.51
C ASP A 151 -2.50 -0.20 -13.80
N LEU A 152 -3.45 -1.05 -13.44
CA LEU A 152 -3.19 -2.39 -12.91
C LEU A 152 -2.45 -3.25 -13.94
N LYS A 153 -1.71 -4.25 -13.46
CA LYS A 153 -1.03 -5.22 -14.34
C LYS A 153 -2.06 -5.94 -15.26
N PRO A 154 -1.69 -6.30 -16.49
CA PRO A 154 -2.63 -6.94 -17.45
C PRO A 154 -3.31 -8.20 -16.92
N HIS A 155 -2.61 -8.97 -16.08
CA HIS A 155 -3.11 -10.21 -15.46
C HIS A 155 -3.85 -9.97 -14.13
N ALA A 156 -3.95 -8.72 -13.65
CA ALA A 156 -4.65 -8.43 -12.41
C ALA A 156 -6.17 -8.51 -12.61
N PRO A 157 -6.93 -9.06 -11.65
CA PRO A 157 -8.38 -9.01 -11.68
C PRO A 157 -8.87 -7.57 -11.75
N ARG A 158 -9.90 -7.34 -12.55
CA ARG A 158 -10.47 -6.00 -12.79
C ARG A 158 -11.97 -6.00 -12.60
N MET A 159 -12.47 -4.84 -12.21
CA MET A 159 -13.90 -4.54 -12.17
C MET A 159 -14.12 -3.16 -12.79
N VAL A 160 -15.10 -3.08 -13.67
CA VAL A 160 -15.53 -1.85 -14.34
C VAL A 160 -17.03 -1.71 -14.17
N THR A 161 -17.46 -0.54 -13.73
CA THR A 161 -18.88 -0.18 -13.65
C THR A 161 -19.24 0.73 -14.80
N LEU A 162 -20.25 0.36 -15.57
CA LEU A 162 -20.85 1.21 -16.61
C LEU A 162 -22.23 1.67 -16.14
N THR A 163 -22.56 2.90 -16.44
CA THR A 163 -23.93 3.41 -16.26
C THR A 163 -24.57 3.50 -17.63
N VAL A 164 -25.74 2.90 -17.77
CA VAL A 164 -26.55 2.88 -18.99
C VAL A 164 -27.94 3.40 -18.70
N ASP A 165 -28.67 3.85 -19.72
CA ASP A 165 -30.06 4.21 -19.56
C ASP A 165 -30.91 2.97 -19.27
N LYS A 166 -31.96 3.15 -18.48
CA LYS A 166 -32.86 2.05 -18.10
C LYS A 166 -33.40 1.27 -19.30
N ASP A 167 -33.71 1.96 -20.39
CA ASP A 167 -34.23 1.36 -21.61
C ASP A 167 -33.22 0.42 -22.29
N GLN A 168 -31.92 0.61 -22.06
CA GLN A 168 -30.85 -0.24 -22.60
C GLN A 168 -30.68 -1.56 -21.85
N ILE A 169 -31.13 -1.65 -20.59
CA ILE A 169 -31.00 -2.84 -19.77
C ILE A 169 -31.59 -4.06 -20.49
N GLY A 170 -32.79 -3.92 -21.06
CA GLY A 170 -33.46 -4.99 -21.79
C GLY A 170 -32.69 -5.48 -23.00
N ALA A 171 -32.01 -4.58 -23.71
CA ALA A 171 -31.18 -4.91 -24.87
C ALA A 171 -29.90 -5.66 -24.46
N ILE A 172 -29.27 -5.27 -23.36
CA ILE A 172 -28.05 -5.90 -22.82
C ILE A 172 -28.37 -7.32 -22.30
N ILE A 173 -29.49 -7.49 -21.62
CA ILE A 173 -29.93 -8.80 -21.12
C ILE A 173 -30.37 -9.69 -22.26
N GLY A 174 -31.16 -9.14 -23.18
CA GLY A 174 -31.75 -9.85 -24.29
C GLY A 174 -32.87 -10.86 -23.93
N PRO A 175 -33.57 -11.45 -24.95
CA PRO A 175 -34.64 -12.38 -24.71
C PRO A 175 -34.20 -13.59 -23.89
N GLY A 176 -34.76 -13.76 -22.68
CA GLY A 176 -34.42 -14.86 -21.79
C GLY A 176 -32.95 -14.86 -21.32
N GLY A 177 -32.31 -13.69 -21.31
CA GLY A 177 -30.91 -13.56 -20.86
C GLY A 177 -29.85 -14.04 -21.86
N LYS A 178 -30.24 -14.33 -23.10
CA LYS A 178 -29.32 -14.93 -24.10
C LYS A 178 -28.15 -14.01 -24.47
N ILE A 179 -28.37 -12.69 -24.56
CA ILE A 179 -27.33 -11.74 -24.97
C ILE A 179 -26.27 -11.61 -23.86
N ILE A 180 -26.68 -11.40 -22.62
CA ILE A 180 -25.74 -11.28 -21.51
C ILE A 180 -24.96 -12.57 -21.28
N GLN A 181 -25.61 -13.76 -21.46
CA GLN A 181 -24.93 -15.06 -21.37
C GLN A 181 -23.87 -15.22 -22.47
N ASP A 182 -24.19 -14.85 -23.73
CA ASP A 182 -23.23 -14.88 -24.84
C ASP A 182 -22.06 -13.90 -24.62
N ILE A 183 -22.32 -12.73 -24.06
CA ILE A 183 -21.25 -11.78 -23.68
C ILE A 183 -20.34 -12.39 -22.62
N GLN A 184 -20.91 -12.96 -21.56
CA GLN A 184 -20.14 -13.59 -20.48
C GLN A 184 -19.34 -14.80 -20.97
N GLU A 185 -19.92 -15.65 -21.82
CA GLU A 185 -19.24 -16.83 -22.38
C GLU A 185 -18.05 -16.40 -23.24
N LYS A 186 -18.22 -15.42 -24.14
CA LYS A 186 -17.17 -14.97 -25.06
C LYS A 186 -16.09 -14.14 -24.44
N SER A 187 -16.41 -13.37 -23.41
CA SER A 187 -15.44 -12.52 -22.69
C SER A 187 -14.76 -13.23 -21.52
N GLY A 188 -15.42 -14.24 -20.94
CA GLY A 188 -15.00 -14.82 -19.66
C GLY A 188 -15.24 -13.89 -18.46
N ALA A 189 -15.98 -12.78 -18.66
CA ALA A 189 -16.32 -11.84 -17.60
C ALA A 189 -17.62 -12.24 -16.90
N VAL A 190 -17.75 -11.85 -15.64
CA VAL A 190 -19.00 -11.90 -14.88
C VAL A 190 -19.65 -10.53 -14.97
N ILE A 191 -20.92 -10.49 -15.34
CA ILE A 191 -21.67 -9.24 -15.52
C ILE A 191 -22.89 -9.26 -14.60
N VAL A 192 -23.01 -8.22 -13.77
CA VAL A 192 -24.17 -8.00 -12.89
C VAL A 192 -24.81 -6.67 -13.29
N ILE A 193 -26.14 -6.67 -13.41
CA ILE A 193 -26.90 -5.47 -13.75
C ILE A 193 -27.89 -5.18 -12.63
N GLU A 194 -27.83 -3.95 -12.12
CA GLU A 194 -28.77 -3.42 -11.13
C GLU A 194 -29.49 -2.20 -11.69
N GLU A 195 -30.80 -2.14 -11.48
CA GLU A 195 -31.60 -0.96 -11.81
C GLU A 195 -31.63 -0.01 -10.61
N VAL A 196 -31.15 1.21 -10.79
CA VAL A 196 -31.12 2.25 -9.75
C VAL A 196 -31.80 3.49 -10.29
N GLY A 197 -33.05 3.74 -9.88
CA GLY A 197 -33.84 4.86 -10.37
C GLY A 197 -34.14 4.76 -11.87
N ASN A 198 -33.61 5.68 -12.68
CA ASN A 198 -33.77 5.69 -14.12
C ASN A 198 -32.52 5.22 -14.88
N GLN A 199 -31.62 4.53 -14.21
CA GLN A 199 -30.34 4.06 -14.78
C GLN A 199 -30.15 2.58 -14.51
N GLY A 200 -29.38 1.93 -15.38
CA GLY A 200 -28.81 0.60 -15.18
C GLY A 200 -27.34 0.72 -14.77
N ILE A 201 -26.99 0.12 -13.65
CA ILE A 201 -25.60 -0.04 -13.22
C ILE A 201 -25.15 -1.42 -13.67
N VAL A 202 -24.12 -1.46 -14.52
CA VAL A 202 -23.57 -2.69 -15.08
C VAL A 202 -22.17 -2.90 -14.53
N ASP A 203 -22.03 -3.81 -13.59
CA ASP A 203 -20.75 -4.21 -13.02
C ASP A 203 -20.17 -5.40 -13.80
N ILE A 204 -18.98 -5.22 -14.32
CA ILE A 204 -18.23 -6.18 -15.13
C ILE A 204 -16.97 -6.56 -14.37
N ALA A 205 -16.83 -7.81 -13.99
CA ALA A 205 -15.66 -8.34 -13.31
C ALA A 205 -14.98 -9.42 -14.15
N ALA A 206 -13.64 -9.37 -14.25
CA ALA A 206 -12.87 -10.38 -14.95
C ALA A 206 -11.47 -10.54 -14.36
N THR A 207 -10.81 -11.64 -14.70
CA THR A 207 -9.47 -11.99 -14.22
C THR A 207 -8.33 -11.26 -14.92
N ASN A 208 -8.61 -10.53 -16.01
CA ASN A 208 -7.62 -9.79 -16.79
C ASN A 208 -8.26 -8.63 -17.56
N ALA A 209 -7.43 -7.77 -18.15
CA ALA A 209 -7.86 -6.59 -18.91
C ALA A 209 -8.61 -6.95 -20.21
N GLU A 210 -8.14 -7.94 -20.96
CA GLU A 210 -8.69 -8.35 -22.25
C GLU A 210 -10.16 -8.77 -22.13
N SER A 211 -10.48 -9.57 -21.12
CA SER A 211 -11.85 -9.99 -20.82
C SER A 211 -12.79 -8.81 -20.55
N ILE A 212 -12.30 -7.80 -19.81
CA ILE A 212 -13.06 -6.55 -19.56
C ILE A 212 -13.30 -5.80 -20.87
N GLU A 213 -12.26 -5.62 -21.69
CA GLU A 213 -12.35 -4.91 -22.97
C GLU A 213 -13.36 -5.55 -23.91
N ILE A 214 -13.34 -6.89 -24.03
CA ILE A 214 -14.30 -7.65 -24.84
C ILE A 214 -15.73 -7.44 -24.32
N ALA A 215 -15.95 -7.57 -23.01
CA ALA A 215 -17.28 -7.38 -22.41
C ALA A 215 -17.80 -5.96 -22.61
N VAL A 216 -16.99 -4.94 -22.33
CA VAL A 216 -17.34 -3.52 -22.49
C VAL A 216 -17.66 -3.18 -23.96
N ALA A 217 -16.85 -3.66 -24.90
CA ALA A 217 -17.07 -3.41 -26.34
C ALA A 217 -18.39 -4.03 -26.87
N ARG A 218 -18.90 -5.06 -26.21
CA ARG A 218 -20.15 -5.71 -26.60
C ARG A 218 -21.38 -5.15 -25.89
N ILE A 219 -21.19 -4.43 -24.78
CA ILE A 219 -22.27 -3.77 -24.05
C ILE A 219 -22.54 -2.36 -24.62
N LYS A 220 -21.51 -1.68 -25.11
CA LYS A 220 -21.62 -0.38 -25.81
C LYS A 220 -22.12 -0.56 -27.25
#